data_312c4bdebf62542ebb5bdf97b9985886
#
_entry.id   312c4bdebf62542ebb5bdf97b9985886
#
_cell.length_a   1.000
_cell.length_b   1.000
_cell.length_c   1.000
_cell.angle_alpha   90.00
_cell.angle_beta   90.00
_cell.angle_gamma   90.00
#
_symmetry.space_group_name_H-M   'P 1'
#
loop_
_entity.id
_entity.type
_entity.pdbx_description
1 polymer ?
#
loop_
_entity_poly.entity_id
_entity_poly.type
_entity_poly.pdbx_seq_one_letter_code
_entity_poly.pdbx_strand_id
1 'polypeptide(L)'
;MDSRPTAQTAQTAQTSQTSQTAQASQTSLPRRMWLSAAAALAACALPAWAQKRGSRLVVPFAPGGGNDVFARQMAHGLNESFGYGMIVENKAGAGGNLGTEAVVRAAGDGGTWLLGHTGTVSINPSLYPGLKFNAATDLQPVAMFASSALLLVVPASSPVRSVADLAEQMRKRSGEMNYASSGSGTGGHLTGEMFAHALGAKAIHVPYKGTAPSLTDLVGGNVDFSFGVIPAAMALVKAGKLRALAVTGAKRQPQLPDVPTVAESGVRALADFESSLTYGILAPRGTPAETVRALGRDILKVASAESFQSRLGIEGAVPLLGDGAQYAARIQVESAKWAAVIKASGATA
;
A
#
# COMPACT_ATOMS: atom_id res chain seq x y z
N MET A 1 -2.93 44.79 76.57
CA MET A 1 -1.93 44.26 77.49
C MET A 1 -0.74 43.97 76.61
N ASP A 2 0.08 44.92 76.46
CA ASP A 2 1.30 45.23 77.28
C ASP A 2 2.37 44.22 76.94
N SER A 3 3.53 44.51 76.60
CA SER A 3 4.32 45.77 76.67
C SER A 3 5.63 45.54 75.85
N ARG A 4 6.09 46.56 75.27
CA ARG A 4 7.49 46.83 74.95
C ARG A 4 8.32 46.85 76.28
N PRO A 5 9.64 47.13 76.29
CA PRO A 5 10.58 47.65 75.30
C PRO A 5 12.07 47.18 75.41
N THR A 6 12.85 47.87 74.65
CA THR A 6 14.18 48.52 74.79
C THR A 6 15.41 47.68 74.42
N ALA A 7 16.25 48.11 73.60
CA ALA A 7 17.08 49.32 73.33
C ALA A 7 18.57 49.00 73.51
N GLN A 8 19.38 49.48 72.52
CA GLN A 8 20.72 50.01 72.59
C GLN A 8 21.87 49.08 72.94
N THR A 9 22.98 49.04 72.23
CA THR A 9 23.93 50.14 72.11
C THR A 9 24.91 49.84 70.96
N ALA A 10 25.31 50.93 70.29
CA ALA A 10 26.41 51.04 69.33
C ALA A 10 27.77 50.84 69.96
N GLN A 11 28.74 50.38 69.18
CA GLN A 11 30.08 50.90 69.24
C GLN A 11 30.88 50.69 67.95
N THR A 12 31.30 51.74 67.40
CA THR A 12 32.28 52.04 66.36
C THR A 12 33.65 51.44 66.65
N ALA A 13 34.30 50.88 65.64
CA ALA A 13 35.77 50.97 65.54
C ALA A 13 36.19 50.85 64.06
N GLN A 14 36.97 51.75 63.64
CA GLN A 14 37.57 52.01 62.33
C GLN A 14 38.72 51.05 61.97
N THR A 15 39.07 51.17 60.67
CA THR A 15 40.34 50.93 59.98
C THR A 15 40.73 49.48 59.69
N SER A 16 40.98 49.09 58.46
CA SER A 16 42.06 49.59 57.61
C SER A 16 41.91 49.00 56.19
N GLN A 17 42.11 49.77 55.19
CA GLN A 17 42.28 49.42 53.79
C GLN A 17 43.45 48.47 53.60
N THR A 18 43.21 47.36 52.90
CA THR A 18 44.27 46.65 52.14
C THR A 18 43.70 46.26 50.80
N SER A 19 44.07 47.06 49.82
CA SER A 19 43.84 46.77 48.38
C SER A 19 44.69 45.56 47.99
N GLN A 20 44.03 44.46 47.73
CA GLN A 20 44.65 43.36 46.99
C GLN A 20 44.04 43.32 45.59
N THR A 21 44.80 43.76 44.63
CA THR A 21 44.65 43.56 43.20
C THR A 21 44.66 42.07 42.88
N ALA A 22 43.48 41.49 42.61
CA ALA A 22 43.37 40.15 42.04
C ALA A 22 43.77 40.22 40.55
N GLN A 23 44.98 39.83 40.23
CA GLN A 23 45.42 39.51 38.88
C GLN A 23 44.64 38.32 38.38
N ALA A 24 43.70 38.54 37.48
CA ALA A 24 43.06 37.47 36.71
C ALA A 24 44.12 36.87 35.77
N SER A 25 44.66 35.72 36.12
CA SER A 25 45.49 34.90 35.24
C SER A 25 44.62 34.39 34.10
N GLN A 26 44.71 35.01 32.94
CA GLN A 26 44.18 34.48 31.68
C GLN A 26 44.98 33.23 31.29
N THR A 27 44.53 32.06 31.71
CA THR A 27 45.01 30.81 31.17
C THR A 27 44.48 30.64 29.75
N SER A 28 45.24 31.09 28.75
CA SER A 28 45.00 30.79 27.35
C SER A 28 45.18 29.32 27.13
N LEU A 29 44.05 28.59 26.95
CA LEU A 29 44.07 27.20 26.53
C LEU A 29 44.85 27.05 25.23
N PRO A 30 45.76 26.08 25.10
CA PRO A 30 46.59 25.94 23.91
C PRO A 30 45.73 25.69 22.66
N ARG A 31 46.03 26.38 21.57
CA ARG A 31 45.35 26.29 20.27
C ARG A 31 45.05 24.85 19.82
N ARG A 32 45.87 23.87 20.27
CA ARG A 32 45.66 22.44 20.00
C ARG A 32 44.41 21.85 20.63
N MET A 33 43.94 22.38 21.77
CA MET A 33 42.69 21.94 22.42
C MET A 33 41.43 22.42 21.67
N TRP A 34 41.48 23.60 21.05
CA TRP A 34 40.35 24.08 20.23
C TRP A 34 40.21 23.29 18.91
N LEU A 35 41.35 22.87 18.33
CA LEU A 35 41.34 22.06 17.11
C LEU A 35 40.86 20.62 17.37
N SER A 36 41.17 20.03 18.53
CA SER A 36 40.66 18.71 18.92
C SER A 36 39.18 18.74 19.31
N ALA A 37 38.70 19.81 19.95
CA ALA A 37 37.26 19.98 20.23
C ALA A 37 36.42 20.18 18.97
N ALA A 38 36.94 20.96 17.99
CA ALA A 38 36.26 21.14 16.70
C ALA A 38 36.24 19.86 15.85
N ALA A 39 37.31 19.05 15.90
CA ALA A 39 37.34 17.75 15.22
C ALA A 39 36.41 16.74 15.89
N ALA A 40 36.25 16.74 17.21
CA ALA A 40 35.30 15.88 17.92
C ALA A 40 33.84 16.26 17.65
N LEU A 41 33.52 17.54 17.52
CA LEU A 41 32.18 18.02 17.12
C LEU A 41 31.86 17.72 15.66
N ALA A 42 32.86 17.78 14.76
CA ALA A 42 32.69 17.39 13.36
C ALA A 42 32.49 15.86 13.18
N ALA A 43 33.07 15.04 14.04
CA ALA A 43 32.87 13.57 14.03
C ALA A 43 31.47 13.14 14.52
N CYS A 44 30.78 13.96 15.32
CA CYS A 44 29.40 13.72 15.75
C CYS A 44 28.34 14.15 14.74
N ALA A 45 28.72 14.84 13.67
CA ALA A 45 27.83 15.26 12.59
C ALA A 45 27.74 14.22 11.45
N LEU A 46 27.87 12.92 11.75
CA LEU A 46 27.49 11.90 10.81
C LEU A 46 25.97 12.03 10.60
N PRO A 47 25.52 12.19 9.36
CA PRO A 47 24.10 12.40 9.10
C PRO A 47 23.33 11.19 9.66
N ALA A 48 22.29 11.46 10.42
CA ALA A 48 21.44 10.47 11.13
C ALA A 48 20.81 9.40 10.21
N TRP A 49 20.94 9.55 8.89
CA TRP A 49 20.51 8.56 7.88
C TRP A 49 21.52 7.44 7.64
N ALA A 50 22.71 7.47 8.26
CA ALA A 50 23.70 6.39 8.15
C ALA A 50 23.35 5.15 9.01
N GLN A 51 22.48 5.26 9.99
CA GLN A 51 21.91 4.09 10.68
C GLN A 51 20.59 3.72 9.97
N LYS A 52 20.64 2.75 9.06
CA LYS A 52 19.44 2.07 8.55
C LYS A 52 18.79 1.35 9.73
N ARG A 53 17.98 2.08 10.53
CA ARG A 53 17.12 1.48 11.55
C ARG A 53 16.17 0.56 10.82
N GLY A 54 15.97 -0.67 11.33
CA GLY A 54 15.01 -1.61 10.76
C GLY A 54 13.70 -0.92 10.47
N SER A 55 13.28 -0.94 9.21
CA SER A 55 12.05 -0.30 8.75
C SER A 55 10.91 -1.31 8.67
N ARG A 56 9.66 -0.84 8.75
CA ARG A 56 8.46 -1.67 8.66
C ARG A 56 7.73 -1.40 7.37
N LEU A 57 7.40 -2.45 6.62
CA LEU A 57 6.49 -2.41 5.49
C LEU A 57 5.13 -2.96 5.97
N VAL A 58 4.18 -2.08 6.19
CA VAL A 58 2.83 -2.44 6.61
C VAL A 58 2.05 -2.94 5.40
N VAL A 59 1.55 -4.16 5.50
CA VAL A 59 0.64 -4.78 4.53
C VAL A 59 -0.77 -4.70 5.10
N PRO A 60 -1.71 -3.98 4.47
CA PRO A 60 -3.06 -3.76 5.00
C PRO A 60 -3.99 -4.97 4.81
N PHE A 61 -3.44 -6.18 4.66
CA PHE A 61 -4.15 -7.43 4.41
C PHE A 61 -3.58 -8.57 5.23
N ALA A 62 -4.36 -9.67 5.32
CA ALA A 62 -3.93 -10.88 6.03
C ALA A 62 -2.68 -11.51 5.36
N PRO A 63 -1.83 -12.19 6.14
CA PRO A 63 -0.67 -12.89 5.61
C PRO A 63 -1.08 -14.02 4.65
N GLY A 64 -0.18 -14.36 3.72
CA GLY A 64 -0.34 -15.46 2.76
C GLY A 64 -1.13 -15.11 1.49
N GLY A 65 -1.70 -13.90 1.38
CA GLY A 65 -2.29 -13.41 0.12
C GLY A 65 -1.25 -12.76 -0.80
N GLY A 66 -1.63 -12.48 -2.06
CA GLY A 66 -0.73 -11.86 -3.05
C GLY A 66 -0.07 -10.57 -2.56
N ASN A 67 -0.79 -9.72 -1.82
CA ASN A 67 -0.23 -8.52 -1.21
C ASN A 67 0.94 -8.81 -0.26
N ASP A 68 0.79 -9.84 0.58
CA ASP A 68 1.83 -10.26 1.52
C ASP A 68 3.04 -10.85 0.80
N VAL A 69 2.79 -11.66 -0.23
CA VAL A 69 3.84 -12.25 -1.07
C VAL A 69 4.67 -11.14 -1.74
N PHE A 70 4.02 -10.17 -2.38
CA PHE A 70 4.73 -9.05 -3.03
C PHE A 70 5.52 -8.20 -2.04
N ALA A 71 4.95 -7.93 -0.86
CA ALA A 71 5.64 -7.18 0.19
C ALA A 71 6.90 -7.90 0.69
N ARG A 72 6.80 -9.23 0.94
CA ARG A 72 7.94 -10.04 1.40
C ARG A 72 9.02 -10.16 0.34
N GLN A 73 8.65 -10.32 -0.93
CA GLN A 73 9.61 -10.35 -2.03
C GLN A 73 10.34 -9.01 -2.16
N MET A 74 9.63 -7.88 -2.07
CA MET A 74 10.23 -6.56 -2.12
C MET A 74 11.13 -6.29 -0.92
N ALA A 75 10.65 -6.60 0.30
CA ALA A 75 11.46 -6.46 1.52
C ALA A 75 12.72 -7.31 1.47
N HIS A 76 12.63 -8.55 1.00
CA HIS A 76 13.79 -9.44 0.82
C HIS A 76 14.81 -8.82 -0.14
N GLY A 77 14.40 -8.40 -1.34
CA GLY A 77 15.31 -7.79 -2.33
C GLY A 77 15.95 -6.49 -1.81
N LEU A 78 15.19 -5.64 -1.09
CA LEU A 78 15.72 -4.43 -0.47
C LEU A 78 16.72 -4.74 0.66
N ASN A 79 16.47 -5.79 1.43
CA ASN A 79 17.37 -6.22 2.51
C ASN A 79 18.68 -6.79 1.95
N GLU A 80 18.59 -7.69 0.97
CA GLU A 80 19.78 -8.31 0.36
C GLU A 80 20.64 -7.29 -0.39
N SER A 81 20.00 -6.45 -1.22
CA SER A 81 20.76 -5.55 -2.11
C SER A 81 21.24 -4.27 -1.41
N PHE A 82 20.51 -3.79 -0.38
CA PHE A 82 20.72 -2.45 0.18
C PHE A 82 20.74 -2.41 1.72
N GLY A 83 20.50 -3.54 2.40
CA GLY A 83 20.56 -3.65 3.86
C GLY A 83 19.53 -2.79 4.61
N TYR A 84 18.28 -2.69 4.12
CA TYR A 84 17.24 -1.89 4.76
C TYR A 84 16.79 -2.42 6.13
N GLY A 85 17.00 -3.72 6.42
CA GLY A 85 16.45 -4.34 7.62
C GLY A 85 14.92 -4.26 7.66
N MET A 86 14.28 -4.26 6.48
CA MET A 86 12.84 -4.10 6.33
C MET A 86 12.11 -5.36 6.78
N ILE A 87 11.16 -5.21 7.69
CA ILE A 87 10.26 -6.29 8.13
C ILE A 87 8.84 -6.04 7.65
N VAL A 88 8.13 -7.10 7.29
CA VAL A 88 6.73 -7.04 6.86
C VAL A 88 5.82 -7.21 8.07
N GLU A 89 4.88 -6.26 8.24
CA GLU A 89 3.87 -6.26 9.30
C GLU A 89 2.47 -6.27 8.69
N ASN A 90 1.69 -7.33 8.92
CA ASN A 90 0.32 -7.42 8.41
C ASN A 90 -0.68 -6.77 9.37
N LYS A 91 -1.48 -5.81 8.87
CA LYS A 91 -2.56 -5.12 9.60
C LYS A 91 -3.85 -5.16 8.80
N ALA A 92 -4.52 -6.29 8.79
CA ALA A 92 -5.77 -6.49 8.05
C ALA A 92 -6.97 -5.84 8.74
N GLY A 93 -7.98 -5.50 7.96
CA GLY A 93 -9.30 -5.06 8.45
C GLY A 93 -9.87 -3.88 7.66
N ALA A 94 -11.21 -3.80 7.61
CA ALA A 94 -11.97 -2.75 6.93
C ALA A 94 -11.48 -2.49 5.49
N GLY A 95 -11.35 -3.53 4.66
CA GLY A 95 -10.86 -3.40 3.28
C GLY A 95 -9.43 -2.86 3.16
N GLY A 96 -8.60 -3.00 4.22
CA GLY A 96 -7.23 -2.48 4.29
C GLY A 96 -7.12 -1.10 4.94
N ASN A 97 -8.23 -0.48 5.31
CA ASN A 97 -8.23 0.86 5.89
C ASN A 97 -7.50 0.93 7.24
N LEU A 98 -7.58 -0.12 8.08
CA LEU A 98 -6.89 -0.14 9.38
C LEU A 98 -5.37 -0.09 9.22
N GLY A 99 -4.81 -0.88 8.30
CA GLY A 99 -3.37 -0.85 8.02
C GLY A 99 -2.93 0.46 7.40
N THR A 100 -3.70 1.00 6.47
CA THR A 100 -3.44 2.29 5.82
C THR A 100 -3.45 3.44 6.83
N GLU A 101 -4.46 3.51 7.71
CA GLU A 101 -4.56 4.52 8.76
C GLU A 101 -3.38 4.44 9.75
N ALA A 102 -2.92 3.23 10.08
CA ALA A 102 -1.76 3.05 10.94
C ALA A 102 -0.48 3.66 10.35
N VAL A 103 -0.31 3.60 9.01
CA VAL A 103 0.82 4.25 8.33
C VAL A 103 0.62 5.75 8.23
N VAL A 104 -0.60 6.23 7.91
CA VAL A 104 -0.91 7.67 7.90
C VAL A 104 -0.55 8.35 9.23
N ARG A 105 -0.78 7.65 10.35
CA ARG A 105 -0.46 8.15 11.70
C ARG A 105 0.98 7.92 12.17
N ALA A 106 1.77 7.21 11.37
CA ALA A 106 3.17 6.95 11.71
C ALA A 106 4.02 8.20 11.55
N ALA A 107 5.15 8.25 12.26
CA ALA A 107 6.14 9.30 12.09
C ALA A 107 6.71 9.25 10.66
N GLY A 108 6.89 10.43 10.04
CA GLY A 108 7.52 10.55 8.73
C GLY A 108 9.05 10.50 8.81
N ASP A 109 9.60 9.55 9.57
CA ASP A 109 11.05 9.41 9.81
C ASP A 109 11.74 8.40 8.89
N GLY A 110 10.99 7.76 7.96
CA GLY A 110 11.50 6.70 7.10
C GLY A 110 11.52 5.32 7.76
N GLY A 111 10.96 5.17 8.96
CA GLY A 111 10.86 3.90 9.67
C GLY A 111 9.60 3.09 9.34
N THR A 112 8.61 3.67 8.67
CA THR A 112 7.34 2.98 8.36
C THR A 112 6.88 3.30 6.94
N TRP A 113 6.49 2.25 6.21
CA TRP A 113 6.05 2.30 4.82
C TRP A 113 4.75 1.52 4.65
N LEU A 114 3.96 1.87 3.65
CA LEU A 114 2.73 1.16 3.29
C LEU A 114 2.94 0.38 1.99
N LEU A 115 2.56 -0.89 1.95
CA LEU A 115 2.25 -1.53 0.68
C LEU A 115 0.92 -0.97 0.18
N GLY A 116 1.00 -0.07 -0.78
CA GLY A 116 -0.16 0.49 -1.45
C GLY A 116 -0.73 -0.48 -2.49
N HIS A 117 -2.05 -0.52 -2.55
CA HIS A 117 -2.80 -1.35 -3.46
C HIS A 117 -3.99 -0.53 -3.99
N THR A 118 -4.36 -0.72 -5.25
CA THR A 118 -5.49 0.03 -5.86
C THR A 118 -6.72 0.12 -4.95
N GLY A 119 -7.05 -0.98 -4.23
CA GLY A 119 -8.16 -0.99 -3.28
C GLY A 119 -8.03 0.07 -2.19
N THR A 120 -6.87 0.13 -1.53
CA THR A 120 -6.67 1.00 -0.36
C THR A 120 -6.45 2.47 -0.70
N VAL A 121 -5.84 2.76 -1.86
CA VAL A 121 -5.45 4.14 -2.21
C VAL A 121 -6.33 4.79 -3.27
N SER A 122 -7.02 3.99 -4.11
CA SER A 122 -7.84 4.51 -5.22
C SER A 122 -9.33 4.19 -5.09
N ILE A 123 -9.70 3.01 -4.58
CA ILE A 123 -11.10 2.57 -4.43
C ILE A 123 -11.71 3.06 -3.12
N ASN A 124 -11.07 2.75 -1.99
CA ASN A 124 -11.62 2.99 -0.65
C ASN A 124 -11.98 4.45 -0.37
N PRO A 125 -11.24 5.45 -0.87
CA PRO A 125 -11.64 6.85 -0.71
C PRO A 125 -13.05 7.19 -1.19
N SER A 126 -13.54 6.49 -2.21
CA SER A 126 -14.90 6.68 -2.73
C SER A 126 -15.91 5.69 -2.16
N LEU A 127 -15.46 4.51 -1.71
CA LEU A 127 -16.32 3.43 -1.25
C LEU A 127 -16.69 3.54 0.24
N TYR A 128 -15.81 4.13 1.06
CA TYR A 128 -15.97 4.27 2.51
C TYR A 128 -16.15 5.73 2.90
N PRO A 129 -17.40 6.26 3.03
CA PRO A 129 -17.63 7.69 3.28
C PRO A 129 -17.14 8.17 4.66
N GLY A 130 -16.83 7.26 5.58
CA GLY A 130 -16.36 7.56 6.94
C GLY A 130 -14.85 7.41 7.16
N LEU A 131 -14.02 7.45 6.11
CA LEU A 131 -12.57 7.38 6.27
C LEU A 131 -12.04 8.55 7.10
N LYS A 132 -11.16 8.23 8.06
CA LYS A 132 -10.49 9.20 8.94
C LYS A 132 -9.17 9.72 8.36
N PHE A 133 -8.88 9.43 7.11
CA PHE A 133 -7.67 9.86 6.39
C PHE A 133 -8.01 10.08 4.92
N ASN A 134 -7.17 10.85 4.25
CA ASN A 134 -7.20 11.04 2.80
C ASN A 134 -5.91 10.48 2.19
N ALA A 135 -6.00 9.34 1.48
CA ALA A 135 -4.83 8.70 0.89
C ALA A 135 -4.04 9.62 -0.06
N ALA A 136 -4.70 10.55 -0.75
CA ALA A 136 -4.05 11.45 -1.70
C ALA A 136 -3.23 12.56 -1.02
N THR A 137 -3.59 12.98 0.21
CA THR A 137 -2.92 14.07 0.93
C THR A 137 -2.07 13.60 2.10
N ASP A 138 -2.42 12.46 2.71
CA ASP A 138 -1.80 11.99 3.94
C ASP A 138 -0.71 10.94 3.69
N LEU A 139 -0.62 10.45 2.45
CA LEU A 139 0.41 9.53 1.98
C LEU A 139 1.23 10.15 0.85
N GLN A 140 2.47 9.72 0.75
CA GLN A 140 3.44 10.17 -0.24
C GLN A 140 3.89 8.97 -1.09
N PRO A 141 3.51 8.90 -2.39
CA PRO A 141 3.93 7.81 -3.26
C PRO A 141 5.45 7.75 -3.40
N VAL A 142 6.02 6.55 -3.26
CA VAL A 142 7.46 6.29 -3.36
C VAL A 142 7.82 5.69 -4.71
N ALA A 143 7.20 4.57 -5.06
CA ALA A 143 7.32 3.90 -6.37
C ALA A 143 6.21 2.88 -6.54
N MET A 144 5.76 2.66 -7.78
CA MET A 144 4.98 1.48 -8.17
C MET A 144 5.90 0.45 -8.79
N PHE A 145 5.59 -0.84 -8.62
CA PHE A 145 6.47 -1.91 -9.06
C PHE A 145 5.77 -3.08 -9.75
N ALA A 146 4.45 -3.25 -9.57
CA ALA A 146 3.72 -4.36 -10.17
C ALA A 146 2.28 -3.99 -10.50
N SER A 147 1.72 -4.72 -11.47
CA SER A 147 0.29 -4.75 -11.77
C SER A 147 -0.19 -6.19 -11.84
N SER A 148 -1.38 -6.48 -11.32
CA SER A 148 -2.00 -7.80 -11.42
C SER A 148 -3.41 -7.68 -12.00
N ALA A 149 -3.67 -8.47 -13.03
CA ALA A 149 -5.03 -8.69 -13.52
C ALA A 149 -5.76 -9.69 -12.63
N LEU A 150 -7.08 -9.77 -12.83
CA LEU A 150 -7.93 -10.82 -12.25
C LEU A 150 -8.32 -11.82 -13.33
N LEU A 151 -8.72 -13.01 -12.91
CA LEU A 151 -9.23 -14.05 -13.78
C LEU A 151 -10.74 -14.17 -13.60
N LEU A 152 -11.50 -13.94 -14.65
CA LEU A 152 -12.93 -14.23 -14.70
C LEU A 152 -13.12 -15.73 -14.83
N VAL A 153 -13.74 -16.31 -13.82
CA VAL A 153 -13.96 -17.74 -13.71
C VAL A 153 -15.41 -18.06 -13.40
N VAL A 154 -15.86 -19.23 -13.88
CA VAL A 154 -17.17 -19.83 -13.59
C VAL A 154 -16.98 -21.29 -13.12
N PRO A 155 -17.96 -21.92 -12.46
CA PRO A 155 -17.92 -23.36 -12.17
C PRO A 155 -17.67 -24.16 -13.45
N ALA A 156 -16.92 -25.24 -13.37
CA ALA A 156 -16.70 -26.13 -14.53
C ALA A 156 -18.02 -26.73 -15.05
N SER A 157 -19.01 -26.95 -14.16
CA SER A 157 -20.36 -27.39 -14.47
C SER A 157 -21.26 -26.37 -15.13
N SER A 158 -20.87 -25.08 -15.09
CA SER A 158 -21.65 -24.00 -15.69
C SER A 158 -21.83 -24.19 -17.20
N PRO A 159 -23.01 -23.89 -17.77
CA PRO A 159 -23.21 -23.86 -19.21
C PRO A 159 -22.45 -22.74 -19.91
N VAL A 160 -22.02 -21.72 -19.16
CA VAL A 160 -21.25 -20.55 -19.65
C VAL A 160 -19.85 -21.00 -20.08
N ARG A 161 -19.48 -20.70 -21.34
CA ARG A 161 -18.18 -21.12 -21.90
C ARG A 161 -17.33 -19.94 -22.38
N SER A 162 -17.94 -18.77 -22.49
CA SER A 162 -17.29 -17.53 -22.96
C SER A 162 -17.78 -16.31 -22.19
N VAL A 163 -17.07 -15.20 -22.33
CA VAL A 163 -17.53 -13.89 -21.82
C VAL A 163 -18.84 -13.47 -22.49
N ALA A 164 -19.01 -13.80 -23.78
CA ALA A 164 -20.24 -13.51 -24.51
C ALA A 164 -21.44 -14.26 -23.92
N ASP A 165 -21.27 -15.56 -23.60
CA ASP A 165 -22.34 -16.34 -22.95
C ASP A 165 -22.69 -15.75 -21.58
N LEU A 166 -21.67 -15.38 -20.77
CA LEU A 166 -21.89 -14.74 -19.47
C LEU A 166 -22.67 -13.44 -19.63
N ALA A 167 -22.26 -12.59 -20.58
CA ALA A 167 -22.91 -11.32 -20.85
C ALA A 167 -24.38 -11.49 -21.29
N GLU A 168 -24.66 -12.50 -22.10
CA GLU A 168 -26.03 -12.85 -22.51
C GLU A 168 -26.86 -13.31 -21.31
N GLN A 169 -26.33 -14.23 -20.48
CA GLN A 169 -26.99 -14.70 -19.28
C GLN A 169 -27.29 -13.58 -18.29
N MET A 170 -26.31 -12.69 -18.05
CA MET A 170 -26.48 -11.53 -17.17
C MET A 170 -27.56 -10.57 -17.66
N ARG A 171 -27.70 -10.37 -18.96
CA ARG A 171 -28.78 -9.53 -19.51
C ARG A 171 -30.16 -10.19 -19.38
N LYS A 172 -30.25 -11.51 -19.63
CA LYS A 172 -31.48 -12.26 -19.53
C LYS A 172 -31.98 -12.40 -18.08
N ARG A 173 -31.05 -12.55 -17.13
CA ARG A 173 -31.28 -12.76 -15.71
C ARG A 173 -30.76 -11.60 -14.88
N SER A 174 -31.00 -10.36 -15.34
CA SER A 174 -30.48 -9.16 -14.69
C SER A 174 -31.01 -9.02 -13.25
N GLY A 175 -30.07 -8.98 -12.28
CA GLY A 175 -30.39 -8.92 -10.85
C GLY A 175 -30.62 -10.28 -10.18
N GLU A 176 -30.54 -11.42 -10.94
CA GLU A 176 -30.67 -12.76 -10.38
C GLU A 176 -29.31 -13.47 -10.25
N MET A 177 -28.37 -13.19 -11.17
CA MET A 177 -27.04 -13.77 -11.10
C MET A 177 -26.21 -13.12 -10.00
N ASN A 178 -25.37 -13.94 -9.37
CA ASN A 178 -24.52 -13.47 -8.28
C ASN A 178 -23.03 -13.73 -8.58
N TYR A 179 -22.17 -12.95 -7.92
CA TYR A 179 -20.72 -13.14 -8.04
C TYR A 179 -20.01 -13.04 -6.69
N ALA A 180 -18.98 -13.88 -6.54
CA ALA A 180 -18.15 -13.90 -5.35
C ALA A 180 -16.97 -12.95 -5.44
N SER A 181 -16.61 -12.34 -4.31
CA SER A 181 -15.35 -11.65 -4.14
C SER A 181 -14.68 -11.99 -2.80
N SER A 182 -13.41 -11.64 -2.66
CA SER A 182 -12.68 -11.80 -1.40
C SER A 182 -13.05 -10.76 -0.32
N GLY A 183 -14.11 -9.98 -0.56
CA GLY A 183 -14.67 -8.99 0.36
C GLY A 183 -15.05 -7.67 -0.31
N SER A 184 -15.87 -6.88 0.37
CA SER A 184 -16.24 -5.54 -0.08
C SER A 184 -15.01 -4.63 -0.23
N GLY A 185 -14.95 -3.81 -1.28
CA GLY A 185 -13.81 -2.93 -1.58
C GLY A 185 -12.60 -3.61 -2.21
N THR A 186 -12.65 -4.93 -2.42
CA THR A 186 -11.57 -5.64 -3.13
C THR A 186 -11.66 -5.44 -4.64
N GLY A 187 -10.55 -5.71 -5.35
CA GLY A 187 -10.54 -5.65 -6.81
C GLY A 187 -11.59 -6.54 -7.45
N GLY A 188 -11.83 -7.74 -6.92
CA GLY A 188 -12.87 -8.66 -7.41
C GLY A 188 -14.28 -8.08 -7.29
N HIS A 189 -14.59 -7.40 -6.18
CA HIS A 189 -15.86 -6.70 -6.00
C HIS A 189 -16.06 -5.62 -7.09
N LEU A 190 -15.15 -4.63 -7.13
CA LEU A 190 -15.32 -3.49 -8.03
C LEU A 190 -15.18 -3.87 -9.52
N THR A 191 -14.41 -4.89 -9.83
CA THR A 191 -14.36 -5.44 -11.21
C THR A 191 -15.69 -6.09 -11.60
N GLY A 192 -16.35 -6.78 -10.68
CA GLY A 192 -17.70 -7.32 -10.90
C GLY A 192 -18.73 -6.21 -11.15
N GLU A 193 -18.71 -5.16 -10.32
CA GLU A 193 -19.56 -3.99 -10.52
C GLU A 193 -19.31 -3.29 -11.87
N MET A 194 -18.04 -3.07 -12.21
CA MET A 194 -17.66 -2.47 -13.49
C MET A 194 -18.12 -3.32 -14.67
N PHE A 195 -18.00 -4.63 -14.57
CA PHE A 195 -18.42 -5.57 -15.61
C PHE A 195 -19.95 -5.56 -15.79
N ALA A 196 -20.70 -5.64 -14.71
CA ALA A 196 -22.16 -5.58 -14.74
C ALA A 196 -22.66 -4.24 -15.30
N HIS A 197 -22.07 -3.14 -14.83
CA HIS A 197 -22.40 -1.79 -15.33
C HIS A 197 -22.11 -1.64 -16.82
N ALA A 198 -20.94 -2.07 -17.30
CA ALA A 198 -20.59 -2.02 -18.72
C ALA A 198 -21.57 -2.78 -19.61
N LEU A 199 -22.12 -3.90 -19.10
CA LEU A 199 -23.12 -4.71 -19.79
C LEU A 199 -24.55 -4.13 -19.73
N GLY A 200 -24.79 -3.08 -18.93
CA GLY A 200 -26.13 -2.58 -18.63
C GLY A 200 -26.97 -3.60 -17.86
N ALA A 201 -26.35 -4.48 -17.10
CA ALA A 201 -27.00 -5.54 -16.32
C ALA A 201 -26.71 -5.35 -14.81
N LYS A 202 -27.43 -6.08 -13.96
CA LYS A 202 -27.20 -6.14 -12.51
C LYS A 202 -26.78 -7.53 -12.11
N ALA A 203 -25.88 -7.62 -11.12
CA ALA A 203 -25.51 -8.86 -10.45
C ALA A 203 -25.43 -8.63 -8.94
N ILE A 204 -25.70 -9.67 -8.16
CA ILE A 204 -25.68 -9.61 -6.69
C ILE A 204 -24.26 -9.91 -6.23
N HIS A 205 -23.65 -8.97 -5.52
CA HIS A 205 -22.35 -9.18 -4.91
C HIS A 205 -22.44 -10.03 -3.64
N VAL A 206 -21.65 -11.10 -3.56
CA VAL A 206 -21.51 -11.96 -2.38
C VAL A 206 -20.09 -11.81 -1.83
N PRO A 207 -19.89 -11.02 -0.75
CA PRO A 207 -18.58 -10.82 -0.16
C PRO A 207 -18.18 -11.96 0.77
N TYR A 208 -16.96 -12.49 0.62
CA TYR A 208 -16.36 -13.51 1.48
C TYR A 208 -15.20 -12.93 2.31
N LYS A 209 -14.78 -13.66 3.35
CA LYS A 209 -13.62 -13.31 4.18
C LYS A 209 -12.32 -13.83 3.56
N GLY A 210 -12.08 -13.49 2.27
CA GLY A 210 -10.88 -13.89 1.53
C GLY A 210 -11.15 -14.71 0.27
N THR A 211 -10.08 -14.98 -0.50
CA THR A 211 -10.14 -15.65 -1.80
C THR A 211 -10.53 -17.12 -1.69
N ALA A 212 -9.99 -17.86 -0.71
CA ALA A 212 -10.23 -19.29 -0.59
C ALA A 212 -11.72 -19.63 -0.38
N PRO A 213 -12.46 -19.05 0.59
CA PRO A 213 -13.88 -19.35 0.75
C PRO A 213 -14.70 -18.88 -0.45
N SER A 214 -14.37 -17.77 -1.12
CA SER A 214 -15.10 -17.30 -2.30
C SER A 214 -14.99 -18.29 -3.48
N LEU A 215 -13.80 -18.83 -3.73
CA LEU A 215 -13.58 -19.81 -4.79
C LEU A 215 -14.15 -21.21 -4.42
N THR A 216 -14.19 -21.56 -3.14
CA THR A 216 -14.84 -22.80 -2.69
C THR A 216 -16.33 -22.79 -3.00
N ASP A 217 -17.01 -21.70 -2.69
CA ASP A 217 -18.45 -21.56 -2.98
C ASP A 217 -18.73 -21.47 -4.48
N LEU A 218 -17.82 -20.85 -5.24
CA LEU A 218 -17.90 -20.87 -6.70
C LEU A 218 -17.78 -22.30 -7.26
N VAL A 219 -16.84 -23.11 -6.78
CA VAL A 219 -16.71 -24.53 -7.17
C VAL A 219 -17.97 -25.31 -6.83
N GLY A 220 -18.60 -25.00 -5.70
CA GLY A 220 -19.86 -25.60 -5.26
C GLY A 220 -21.10 -25.15 -6.07
N GLY A 221 -20.98 -24.17 -6.95
CA GLY A 221 -22.09 -23.62 -7.71
C GLY A 221 -23.05 -22.75 -6.88
N ASN A 222 -22.65 -22.31 -5.66
CA ASN A 222 -23.44 -21.42 -4.81
C ASN A 222 -23.42 -19.98 -5.33
N VAL A 223 -22.47 -19.65 -6.19
CA VAL A 223 -22.35 -18.38 -6.92
C VAL A 223 -22.04 -18.64 -8.39
N ASP A 224 -22.45 -17.73 -9.27
CA ASP A 224 -22.41 -17.93 -10.72
C ASP A 224 -21.03 -17.68 -11.33
N PHE A 225 -20.30 -16.64 -10.86
CA PHE A 225 -18.98 -16.28 -11.37
C PHE A 225 -18.14 -15.54 -10.31
N SER A 226 -16.86 -15.34 -10.62
CA SER A 226 -15.94 -14.54 -9.78
C SER A 226 -14.83 -13.92 -10.62
N PHE A 227 -14.35 -12.76 -10.19
CA PHE A 227 -13.07 -12.17 -10.61
C PHE A 227 -12.04 -12.47 -9.54
N GLY A 228 -11.40 -13.64 -9.67
CA GLY A 228 -10.45 -14.14 -8.68
C GLY A 228 -9.00 -13.72 -8.96
N VAL A 229 -8.16 -13.74 -7.94
CA VAL A 229 -6.71 -13.60 -8.13
C VAL A 229 -6.18 -14.81 -8.91
N ILE A 230 -5.31 -14.54 -9.91
CA ILE A 230 -4.88 -15.53 -10.89
C ILE A 230 -4.34 -16.82 -10.26
N PRO A 231 -3.37 -16.81 -9.30
CA PRO A 231 -2.78 -18.04 -8.79
C PRO A 231 -3.81 -19.00 -8.18
N ALA A 232 -4.69 -18.46 -7.32
CA ALA A 232 -5.69 -19.27 -6.62
C ALA A 232 -6.75 -19.82 -7.57
N ALA A 233 -7.26 -18.97 -8.48
CA ALA A 233 -8.25 -19.38 -9.48
C ALA A 233 -7.67 -20.39 -10.47
N MET A 234 -6.43 -20.19 -10.91
CA MET A 234 -5.74 -21.03 -11.87
C MET A 234 -5.48 -22.43 -11.34
N ALA A 235 -5.15 -22.58 -10.05
CA ALA A 235 -5.02 -23.89 -9.43
C ALA A 235 -6.30 -24.73 -9.58
N LEU A 236 -7.48 -24.10 -9.41
CA LEU A 236 -8.77 -24.75 -9.56
C LEU A 236 -9.15 -24.98 -11.02
N VAL A 237 -8.74 -24.10 -11.93
CA VAL A 237 -8.90 -24.30 -13.39
C VAL A 237 -8.08 -25.50 -13.85
N LYS A 238 -6.81 -25.61 -13.46
CA LYS A 238 -5.95 -26.77 -13.76
C LYS A 238 -6.49 -28.06 -13.18
N ALA A 239 -7.14 -27.99 -12.01
CA ALA A 239 -7.82 -29.14 -11.39
C ALA A 239 -9.18 -29.47 -12.02
N GLY A 240 -9.61 -28.79 -13.09
CA GLY A 240 -10.88 -28.99 -13.78
C GLY A 240 -12.12 -28.61 -12.97
N LYS A 241 -11.96 -27.86 -11.86
CA LYS A 241 -13.08 -27.47 -10.99
C LYS A 241 -13.71 -26.13 -11.40
N LEU A 242 -12.93 -25.25 -12.02
CA LEU A 242 -13.37 -23.98 -12.58
C LEU A 242 -13.03 -23.90 -14.06
N ARG A 243 -13.71 -23.01 -14.78
CA ARG A 243 -13.39 -22.62 -16.17
C ARG A 243 -12.98 -21.16 -16.18
N ALA A 244 -11.80 -20.87 -16.76
CA ALA A 244 -11.35 -19.53 -17.06
C ALA A 244 -12.06 -19.02 -18.32
N LEU A 245 -12.62 -17.82 -18.27
CA LEU A 245 -13.26 -17.18 -19.41
C LEU A 245 -12.38 -16.06 -19.99
N ALA A 246 -11.79 -15.23 -19.15
CA ALA A 246 -10.95 -14.14 -19.59
C ALA A 246 -10.07 -13.59 -18.45
N VAL A 247 -8.98 -12.88 -18.79
CA VAL A 247 -8.25 -12.02 -17.87
C VAL A 247 -8.73 -10.58 -17.99
N THR A 248 -8.68 -9.82 -16.89
CA THR A 248 -9.22 -8.46 -16.84
C THR A 248 -8.22 -7.38 -17.26
N GLY A 249 -6.96 -7.74 -17.48
CA GLY A 249 -5.92 -6.81 -17.91
C GLY A 249 -6.06 -6.39 -19.37
N ALA A 250 -5.36 -5.32 -19.75
CA ALA A 250 -5.31 -4.83 -21.13
C ALA A 250 -4.62 -5.81 -22.10
N LYS A 251 -3.84 -6.75 -21.58
CA LYS A 251 -3.14 -7.79 -22.36
C LYS A 251 -3.33 -9.15 -21.72
N ARG A 252 -3.24 -10.21 -22.52
CA ARG A 252 -3.19 -11.60 -22.02
C ARG A 252 -2.01 -11.78 -21.06
N GLN A 253 -2.18 -12.68 -20.12
CA GLN A 253 -1.12 -13.00 -19.17
C GLN A 253 -0.15 -14.02 -19.79
N PRO A 254 1.18 -13.85 -19.64
CA PRO A 254 2.15 -14.80 -20.18
C PRO A 254 1.94 -16.25 -19.70
N GLN A 255 1.43 -16.43 -18.48
CA GLN A 255 1.13 -17.72 -17.88
C GLN A 255 -0.18 -18.35 -18.41
N LEU A 256 -0.99 -17.60 -19.13
CA LEU A 256 -2.32 -17.92 -19.63
C LEU A 256 -2.49 -17.44 -21.09
N PRO A 257 -1.61 -17.86 -22.02
CA PRO A 257 -1.58 -17.31 -23.39
C PRO A 257 -2.88 -17.61 -24.14
N ASP A 258 -3.55 -18.71 -23.80
CA ASP A 258 -4.79 -19.16 -24.45
C ASP A 258 -6.05 -18.49 -23.86
N VAL A 259 -5.94 -17.81 -22.71
CA VAL A 259 -7.06 -17.11 -22.06
C VAL A 259 -7.12 -15.68 -22.59
N PRO A 260 -8.19 -15.30 -23.32
CA PRO A 260 -8.32 -13.95 -23.86
C PRO A 260 -8.49 -12.90 -22.76
N THR A 261 -8.32 -11.62 -23.11
CA THR A 261 -8.77 -10.52 -22.26
C THR A 261 -10.28 -10.35 -22.35
N VAL A 262 -10.89 -9.70 -21.35
CA VAL A 262 -12.32 -9.35 -21.42
C VAL A 262 -12.60 -8.48 -22.65
N ALA A 263 -11.70 -7.56 -23.00
CA ALA A 263 -11.83 -6.71 -24.19
C ALA A 263 -11.81 -7.50 -25.51
N GLU A 264 -11.08 -8.63 -25.59
CA GLU A 264 -11.03 -9.52 -26.75
C GLU A 264 -12.28 -10.38 -26.92
N SER A 265 -13.26 -10.30 -26.01
CA SER A 265 -14.47 -11.15 -26.02
C SER A 265 -15.42 -10.94 -27.20
N GLY A 266 -15.24 -9.92 -28.00
CA GLY A 266 -16.17 -9.52 -29.07
C GLY A 266 -17.46 -8.86 -28.58
N VAL A 267 -17.66 -8.72 -27.28
CA VAL A 267 -18.81 -8.02 -26.70
C VAL A 267 -18.54 -6.51 -26.77
N ARG A 268 -19.28 -5.80 -27.65
CA ARG A 268 -19.05 -4.36 -27.92
C ARG A 268 -18.99 -3.49 -26.66
N ALA A 269 -19.84 -3.77 -25.69
CA ALA A 269 -19.87 -3.02 -24.41
C ALA A 269 -18.62 -3.21 -23.55
N LEU A 270 -17.77 -4.19 -23.85
CA LEU A 270 -16.56 -4.56 -23.11
C LEU A 270 -15.27 -4.27 -23.92
N ALA A 271 -15.36 -3.62 -25.08
CA ALA A 271 -14.19 -3.38 -25.95
C ALA A 271 -13.04 -2.62 -25.26
N ASP A 272 -13.37 -1.70 -24.34
CA ASP A 272 -12.41 -0.91 -23.58
C ASP A 272 -12.28 -1.40 -22.12
N PHE A 273 -12.74 -2.63 -21.83
CA PHE A 273 -12.72 -3.14 -20.48
C PHE A 273 -11.30 -3.47 -20.04
N GLU A 274 -10.86 -2.79 -18.99
CA GLU A 274 -9.59 -3.06 -18.33
C GLU A 274 -9.75 -2.87 -16.82
N SER A 275 -9.37 -3.88 -16.05
CA SER A 275 -9.30 -3.82 -14.59
C SER A 275 -8.03 -4.51 -14.12
N SER A 276 -7.10 -3.71 -13.63
CA SER A 276 -5.85 -4.18 -13.05
C SER A 276 -5.65 -3.55 -11.67
N LEU A 277 -4.92 -4.25 -10.82
CA LEU A 277 -4.57 -3.80 -9.48
C LEU A 277 -3.12 -3.34 -9.50
N THR A 278 -2.86 -2.09 -9.18
CA THR A 278 -1.52 -1.51 -9.06
C THR A 278 -0.99 -1.72 -7.66
N TYR A 279 0.29 -2.10 -7.56
CA TYR A 279 1.03 -2.26 -6.32
C TYR A 279 2.22 -1.31 -6.28
N GLY A 280 2.41 -0.66 -5.16
CA GLY A 280 3.53 0.24 -4.93
C GLY A 280 3.78 0.46 -3.45
N ILE A 281 4.76 1.27 -3.15
CA ILE A 281 5.08 1.65 -1.77
C ILE A 281 4.77 3.14 -1.57
N LEU A 282 4.17 3.46 -0.43
CA LEU A 282 3.90 4.83 0.01
C LEU A 282 4.52 5.07 1.38
N ALA A 283 4.81 6.33 1.64
CA ALA A 283 5.29 6.84 2.92
C ALA A 283 4.21 7.64 3.64
N PRO A 284 4.28 7.82 4.96
CA PRO A 284 3.52 8.84 5.68
C PRO A 284 3.87 10.23 5.15
N ARG A 285 2.91 11.16 5.19
CA ARG A 285 3.17 12.56 4.89
C ARG A 285 4.27 13.12 5.79
N GLY A 286 5.14 13.95 5.23
CA GLY A 286 6.25 14.57 5.97
C GLY A 286 7.53 13.74 5.99
N THR A 287 7.55 12.55 5.38
CA THR A 287 8.80 11.81 5.15
C THR A 287 9.74 12.65 4.28
N PRO A 288 11.02 12.84 4.67
CA PRO A 288 11.95 13.66 3.90
C PRO A 288 12.05 13.22 2.44
N ALA A 289 11.96 14.17 1.52
CA ALA A 289 11.92 13.88 0.08
C ALA A 289 13.14 13.07 -0.39
N GLU A 290 14.32 13.27 0.22
CA GLU A 290 15.53 12.49 -0.11
C GLU A 290 15.38 11.01 0.29
N THR A 291 14.79 10.75 1.47
CA THR A 291 14.51 9.39 1.94
C THR A 291 13.52 8.67 1.00
N VAL A 292 12.47 9.38 0.58
CA VAL A 292 11.48 8.86 -0.38
C VAL A 292 12.14 8.54 -1.73
N ARG A 293 12.94 9.48 -2.27
CA ARG A 293 13.65 9.28 -3.54
C ARG A 293 14.68 8.14 -3.47
N ALA A 294 15.41 8.02 -2.35
CA ALA A 294 16.40 6.96 -2.17
C ALA A 294 15.72 5.58 -2.20
N LEU A 295 14.68 5.38 -1.37
CA LEU A 295 13.92 4.13 -1.37
C LEU A 295 13.27 3.86 -2.74
N GLY A 296 12.72 4.88 -3.41
CA GLY A 296 12.11 4.74 -4.73
C GLY A 296 13.08 4.21 -5.78
N ARG A 297 14.31 4.74 -5.83
CA ARG A 297 15.38 4.22 -6.71
C ARG A 297 15.71 2.75 -6.42
N ASP A 298 15.80 2.39 -5.14
CA ASP A 298 16.16 1.03 -4.72
C ASP A 298 15.02 0.04 -4.99
N ILE A 299 13.75 0.43 -4.79
CA ILE A 299 12.57 -0.35 -5.20
C ILE A 299 12.61 -0.65 -6.69
N LEU A 300 12.86 0.35 -7.53
CA LEU A 300 12.89 0.18 -8.98
C LEU A 300 14.04 -0.74 -9.42
N LYS A 301 15.22 -0.69 -8.76
CA LYS A 301 16.32 -1.63 -9.02
C LYS A 301 15.94 -3.06 -8.67
N VAL A 302 15.34 -3.29 -7.48
CA VAL A 302 14.85 -4.63 -7.09
C VAL A 302 13.80 -5.12 -8.08
N ALA A 303 12.82 -4.28 -8.42
CA ALA A 303 11.72 -4.64 -9.30
C ALA A 303 12.15 -4.89 -10.77
N SER A 304 13.28 -4.32 -11.19
CA SER A 304 13.86 -4.56 -12.51
C SER A 304 14.64 -5.86 -12.61
N ALA A 305 14.98 -6.49 -11.48
CA ALA A 305 15.72 -7.75 -11.48
C ALA A 305 14.88 -8.91 -12.05
N GLU A 306 15.46 -9.73 -12.92
CA GLU A 306 14.78 -10.87 -13.54
C GLU A 306 14.21 -11.85 -12.51
N SER A 307 14.95 -12.08 -11.42
CA SER A 307 14.51 -12.94 -10.32
C SER A 307 13.23 -12.42 -9.64
N PHE A 308 13.09 -11.10 -9.48
CA PHE A 308 11.89 -10.48 -8.93
C PHE A 308 10.72 -10.58 -9.93
N GLN A 309 10.97 -10.28 -11.20
CA GLN A 309 9.94 -10.33 -12.25
C GLN A 309 9.42 -11.75 -12.48
N SER A 310 10.30 -12.75 -12.46
CA SER A 310 9.89 -14.17 -12.57
C SER A 310 8.97 -14.57 -11.42
N ARG A 311 9.24 -14.12 -10.20
CA ARG A 311 8.37 -14.37 -9.05
C ARG A 311 7.02 -13.63 -9.16
N LEU A 312 7.00 -12.37 -9.64
CA LEU A 312 5.76 -11.68 -9.94
C LEU A 312 4.90 -12.49 -10.92
N GLY A 313 5.54 -13.04 -11.97
CA GLY A 313 4.86 -13.88 -12.94
C GLY A 313 4.16 -15.10 -12.31
N ILE A 314 4.81 -15.79 -11.38
CA ILE A 314 4.20 -16.93 -10.66
C ILE A 314 2.91 -16.49 -9.93
N GLU A 315 2.91 -15.27 -9.38
CA GLU A 315 1.76 -14.68 -8.67
C GLU A 315 0.75 -13.99 -9.63
N GLY A 316 0.85 -14.21 -10.93
CA GLY A 316 -0.08 -13.63 -11.91
C GLY A 316 0.02 -12.12 -12.05
N ALA A 317 1.16 -11.54 -11.70
CA ALA A 317 1.44 -10.13 -11.86
C ALA A 317 2.51 -9.89 -12.93
N VAL A 318 2.53 -8.67 -13.44
CA VAL A 318 3.52 -8.18 -14.41
C VAL A 318 4.22 -6.96 -13.84
N PRO A 319 5.47 -6.70 -14.23
CA PRO A 319 6.14 -5.47 -13.86
C PRO A 319 5.37 -4.24 -14.34
N LEU A 320 5.17 -3.28 -13.44
CA LEU A 320 4.68 -1.94 -13.73
C LEU A 320 5.56 -0.96 -12.95
N LEU A 321 6.64 -0.54 -13.59
CA LEU A 321 7.68 0.26 -12.95
C LEU A 321 7.37 1.75 -13.11
N GLY A 322 7.40 2.49 -12.02
CA GLY A 322 7.24 3.93 -12.03
C GLY A 322 7.70 4.56 -10.72
N ASP A 323 8.28 5.74 -10.83
CA ASP A 323 8.69 6.54 -9.68
C ASP A 323 7.49 7.11 -8.89
N GLY A 324 7.77 7.88 -7.84
CA GLY A 324 6.73 8.46 -6.98
C GLY A 324 5.78 9.38 -7.74
N ALA A 325 6.26 10.16 -8.73
CA ALA A 325 5.44 11.05 -9.53
C ALA A 325 4.51 10.28 -10.48
N GLN A 326 5.05 9.26 -11.15
CA GLN A 326 4.28 8.36 -12.00
C GLN A 326 3.24 7.56 -11.20
N TYR A 327 3.61 7.13 -9.98
CA TYR A 327 2.66 6.44 -9.11
C TYR A 327 1.54 7.37 -8.62
N ALA A 328 1.86 8.62 -8.27
CA ALA A 328 0.85 9.62 -7.92
C ALA A 328 -0.14 9.86 -9.07
N ALA A 329 0.36 10.04 -10.29
CA ALA A 329 -0.47 10.20 -11.48
C ALA A 329 -1.37 8.96 -11.72
N ARG A 330 -0.81 7.75 -11.55
CA ARG A 330 -1.58 6.50 -11.66
C ARG A 330 -2.70 6.43 -10.62
N ILE A 331 -2.43 6.76 -9.36
CA ILE A 331 -3.44 6.80 -8.29
C ILE A 331 -4.58 7.78 -8.65
N GLN A 332 -4.27 8.95 -9.20
CA GLN A 332 -5.28 9.93 -9.60
C GLN A 332 -6.21 9.37 -10.70
N VAL A 333 -5.64 8.79 -11.76
CA VAL A 333 -6.41 8.17 -12.85
C VAL A 333 -7.28 7.03 -12.34
N GLU A 334 -6.73 6.14 -11.52
CA GLU A 334 -7.49 5.04 -10.92
C GLU A 334 -8.58 5.54 -9.98
N SER A 335 -8.32 6.54 -9.15
CA SER A 335 -9.31 7.12 -8.24
C SER A 335 -10.50 7.70 -9.00
N ALA A 336 -10.27 8.43 -10.08
CA ALA A 336 -11.33 8.98 -10.92
C ALA A 336 -12.15 7.85 -11.58
N LYS A 337 -11.49 6.83 -12.13
CA LYS A 337 -12.13 5.65 -12.72
C LYS A 337 -13.03 4.93 -11.71
N TRP A 338 -12.49 4.61 -10.54
CA TRP A 338 -13.23 3.85 -9.54
C TRP A 338 -14.35 4.66 -8.87
N ALA A 339 -14.17 5.98 -8.67
CA ALA A 339 -15.24 6.86 -8.21
C ALA A 339 -16.43 6.87 -9.19
N ALA A 340 -16.15 6.90 -10.51
CA ALA A 340 -17.19 6.81 -11.54
C ALA A 340 -17.93 5.45 -11.49
N VAL A 341 -17.19 4.34 -11.37
CA VAL A 341 -17.78 2.99 -11.26
C VAL A 341 -18.66 2.88 -10.00
N ILE A 342 -18.16 3.29 -8.84
CA ILE A 342 -18.90 3.23 -7.57
C ILE A 342 -20.19 4.07 -7.65
N LYS A 343 -20.10 5.28 -8.19
CA LYS A 343 -21.27 6.15 -8.38
C LYS A 343 -22.30 5.52 -9.31
N ALA A 344 -21.85 4.90 -10.40
CA ALA A 344 -22.73 4.33 -11.42
C ALA A 344 -23.38 3.01 -10.97
N SER A 345 -22.64 2.15 -10.25
CA SER A 345 -23.14 0.87 -9.74
C SER A 345 -23.95 1.00 -8.43
N GLY A 346 -23.72 2.09 -7.68
CA GLY A 346 -24.26 2.22 -6.32
C GLY A 346 -23.58 1.31 -5.30
N ALA A 347 -22.36 0.82 -5.62
CA ALA A 347 -21.60 -0.07 -4.76
C ALA A 347 -21.35 0.57 -3.38
N THR A 348 -21.47 -0.23 -2.32
CA THR A 348 -21.21 0.15 -0.93
C THR A 348 -20.24 -0.83 -0.26
N ALA A 349 -19.61 -0.39 0.84
CA ALA A 349 -18.66 -1.20 1.60
C ALA A 349 -19.35 -2.18 2.57
#